data_76ae06e3532605815101d585dca69ec0
#
_entry.id   76ae06e3532605815101d585dca69ec0
#
_cell.length_a   1.000
_cell.length_b   1.000
_cell.length_c   1.000
_cell.angle_alpha   90.00
_cell.angle_beta   90.00
_cell.angle_gamma   90.00
#
_symmetry.space_group_name_H-M   'P 1'
#
loop_
_entity.id
_entity.type
_entity.pdbx_description
1 polymer ?
#
loop_
_entity_poly.entity_id
_entity_poly.type
_entity_poly.pdbx_seq_one_letter_code
_entity_poly.pdbx_strand_id
1 'polypeptide(L)'
;MKKLLILMIIAGFSITGNAQTDMHCHMIPDSYLEAVKAHKMEMDEGFPIPAWSVEAHLKFMEDAGIQTSVITMPAPQPYFGNPEESAAICRKFNEEAARLKALHPGRFLFCAALPLPDVDKALEEAKYALEVLGADGVKLATNSYGQYLGDEQLEPLMAYLNEKKAVIITHPHKPSAANDKLISAVPLASYEYLAETTRAILNMVAHNVMVRYPDLKIVVPHCGSFLPNALPRFKGLLPVMTAQGYMQPVDVQANLSHLYYDLAGAATDEALDALLTIAEPGHILYGSDFPYVAPNALVGAKKSLAGRLATHGLNPEDVFSNNAARLFGAEIPQREYGERVVRLAEIQVEQDQLESYMAFAKEVGTVSMAKEPGVIGLFSMQDKTDPCKIYILEVYADRQAYQDHLSTAHFKKYKEGTAGMVKSLKLIDTAPMVQAKLSKAAIRN
;
A
#
# COMPACT_ATOMS: atom_id res chain seq x y z
N MET A 1 1.89 8.81 52.61
CA MET A 1 2.38 8.41 51.28
C MET A 1 1.24 8.56 50.30
N LYS A 2 1.17 9.66 49.56
CA LYS A 2 0.14 9.92 48.53
C LYS A 2 0.58 9.23 47.25
N LYS A 3 -0.16 8.21 46.82
CA LYS A 3 -0.01 7.60 45.49
C LYS A 3 -0.47 8.62 44.44
N LEU A 4 0.49 9.14 43.69
CA LEU A 4 0.23 9.98 42.52
C LEU A 4 -0.24 9.03 41.39
N LEU A 5 -1.52 9.02 41.14
CA LEU A 5 -2.11 8.30 39.99
C LEU A 5 -1.82 9.19 38.78
N ILE A 6 -0.81 8.86 37.99
CA ILE A 6 -0.58 9.50 36.69
C ILE A 6 -1.60 8.87 35.74
N LEU A 7 -2.68 9.59 35.48
CA LEU A 7 -3.61 9.29 34.40
C LEU A 7 -2.89 9.64 33.10
N MET A 8 -2.28 8.66 32.44
CA MET A 8 -1.86 8.81 31.05
C MET A 8 -3.13 8.90 30.21
N ILE A 9 -3.47 10.11 29.78
CA ILE A 9 -4.44 10.32 28.70
C ILE A 9 -3.74 9.79 27.45
N ILE A 10 -4.13 8.60 27.01
CA ILE A 10 -3.78 8.07 25.70
C ILE A 10 -4.58 8.93 24.71
N ALA A 11 -4.00 10.03 24.29
CA ALA A 11 -4.46 10.73 23.10
C ALA A 11 -4.14 9.82 21.91
N GLY A 12 -5.11 9.06 21.46
CA GLY A 12 -5.01 8.35 20.19
C GLY A 12 -4.75 9.38 19.09
N PHE A 13 -3.52 9.45 18.62
CA PHE A 13 -3.19 10.24 17.45
C PHE A 13 -3.70 9.46 16.24
N SER A 14 -4.82 9.90 15.68
CA SER A 14 -5.32 9.41 14.39
C SER A 14 -4.51 10.06 13.27
N ILE A 15 -4.10 9.26 12.28
CA ILE A 15 -3.59 9.79 11.01
C ILE A 15 -4.66 10.71 10.43
N THR A 16 -4.30 11.93 10.08
CA THR A 16 -5.21 12.82 9.37
C THR A 16 -5.28 12.41 7.90
N GLY A 17 -6.46 12.48 7.26
CA GLY A 17 -6.69 12.00 5.89
C GLY A 17 -5.80 12.63 4.80
N ASN A 18 -5.02 13.67 5.10
CA ASN A 18 -4.07 14.31 4.17
C ASN A 18 -2.60 14.02 4.53
N ALA A 19 -2.33 13.24 5.58
CA ALA A 19 -0.97 12.94 6.00
C ALA A 19 -0.35 11.88 5.12
N GLN A 20 0.68 12.22 4.33
CA GLN A 20 1.41 11.22 3.57
C GLN A 20 2.10 10.24 4.51
N THR A 21 1.78 8.96 4.36
CA THR A 21 2.20 7.90 5.27
C THR A 21 3.07 6.89 4.55
N ASP A 22 4.23 6.61 5.15
CA ASP A 22 5.12 5.54 4.74
C ASP A 22 4.81 4.28 5.57
N MET A 23 4.29 3.26 4.92
CA MET A 23 3.85 2.02 5.55
C MET A 23 4.94 0.96 5.69
N HIS A 24 6.10 1.19 5.06
CA HIS A 24 7.20 0.24 5.04
C HIS A 24 8.53 0.97 5.26
N CYS A 25 8.92 1.06 6.51
CA CYS A 25 10.23 1.56 6.90
C CYS A 25 10.68 0.92 8.22
N HIS A 26 11.97 1.04 8.50
CA HIS A 26 12.59 0.32 9.61
C HIS A 26 13.24 1.25 10.60
N MET A 27 13.10 0.91 11.88
CA MET A 27 13.88 1.47 12.98
C MET A 27 15.01 0.49 13.32
N ILE A 28 16.24 1.00 13.38
CA ILE A 28 17.42 0.19 13.68
C ILE A 28 18.15 0.80 14.90
N PRO A 29 17.63 0.57 16.10
CA PRO A 29 18.24 1.12 17.32
C PRO A 29 19.52 0.36 17.67
N ASP A 30 20.39 1.02 18.44
CA ASP A 30 21.64 0.43 18.90
C ASP A 30 21.44 -0.89 19.66
N SER A 31 20.38 -0.99 20.46
CA SER A 31 20.03 -2.21 21.20
C SER A 31 19.80 -3.43 20.29
N TYR A 32 19.17 -3.22 19.15
CA TYR A 32 18.99 -4.27 18.15
C TYR A 32 20.31 -4.62 17.44
N LEU A 33 21.08 -3.59 17.06
CA LEU A 33 22.40 -3.79 16.42
C LEU A 33 23.37 -4.52 17.31
N GLU A 34 23.39 -4.25 18.61
CA GLU A 34 24.22 -4.95 19.58
C GLU A 34 23.87 -6.44 19.66
N ALA A 35 22.59 -6.78 19.68
CA ALA A 35 22.13 -8.16 19.69
C ALA A 35 22.52 -8.90 18.39
N VAL A 36 22.30 -8.29 17.23
CA VAL A 36 22.69 -8.86 15.94
C VAL A 36 24.22 -9.11 15.85
N LYS A 37 25.02 -8.14 16.30
CA LYS A 37 26.48 -8.24 16.33
C LYS A 37 26.97 -9.31 17.29
N ALA A 38 26.36 -9.45 18.46
CA ALA A 38 26.70 -10.48 19.44
C ALA A 38 26.58 -11.90 18.84
N HIS A 39 25.62 -12.09 17.94
CA HIS A 39 25.39 -13.34 17.24
C HIS A 39 26.06 -13.43 15.85
N LYS A 40 26.81 -12.40 15.43
CA LYS A 40 27.51 -12.33 14.12
C LYS A 40 26.53 -12.47 12.93
N MET A 41 25.37 -11.85 13.03
CA MET A 41 24.28 -11.95 12.06
C MET A 41 24.12 -10.69 11.21
N GLU A 42 25.12 -9.78 11.18
CA GLU A 42 25.04 -8.49 10.46
C GLU A 42 24.89 -8.66 8.94
N MET A 43 25.26 -9.83 8.43
CA MET A 43 25.17 -10.18 7.02
C MET A 43 24.21 -11.35 6.76
N ASP A 44 23.34 -11.68 7.72
CA ASP A 44 22.49 -12.87 7.66
C ASP A 44 21.56 -12.89 6.43
N GLU A 45 21.12 -11.73 5.98
CA GLU A 45 20.26 -11.57 4.80
C GLU A 45 21.05 -11.27 3.50
N GLY A 46 22.38 -11.41 3.54
CA GLY A 46 23.25 -11.26 2.38
C GLY A 46 23.66 -9.82 2.05
N PHE A 47 23.32 -8.84 2.89
CA PHE A 47 23.77 -7.45 2.80
C PHE A 47 23.88 -6.82 4.21
N PRO A 48 24.72 -5.77 4.37
CA PRO A 48 24.93 -5.16 5.67
C PRO A 48 23.68 -4.40 6.15
N ILE A 49 23.44 -4.44 7.47
CA ILE A 49 22.41 -3.59 8.08
C ILE A 49 22.84 -2.13 7.94
N PRO A 50 22.00 -1.26 7.38
CA PRO A 50 22.37 0.15 7.19
C PRO A 50 22.42 0.92 8.51
N ALA A 51 23.21 2.01 8.53
CA ALA A 51 23.18 2.95 9.62
C ALA A 51 21.82 3.69 9.65
N TRP A 52 21.31 3.89 10.87
CA TRP A 52 20.04 4.59 11.11
C TRP A 52 20.19 5.54 12.29
N SER A 53 19.48 6.67 12.22
CA SER A 53 19.23 7.54 13.37
C SER A 53 17.88 8.22 13.24
N VAL A 54 17.35 8.71 14.36
CA VAL A 54 16.08 9.46 14.38
C VAL A 54 16.18 10.70 13.50
N GLU A 55 17.28 11.42 13.59
CA GLU A 55 17.52 12.66 12.81
C GLU A 55 17.57 12.37 11.31
N ALA A 56 18.26 11.30 10.91
CA ALA A 56 18.33 10.90 9.50
C ALA A 56 16.94 10.47 8.97
N HIS A 57 16.14 9.78 9.79
CA HIS A 57 14.80 9.37 9.43
C HIS A 57 13.86 10.57 9.28
N LEU A 58 13.85 11.48 10.26
CA LEU A 58 13.05 12.71 10.20
C LEU A 58 13.44 13.58 9.00
N LYS A 59 14.76 13.69 8.71
CA LYS A 59 15.21 14.42 7.52
C LYS A 59 14.73 13.75 6.22
N PHE A 60 14.83 12.44 6.12
CA PHE A 60 14.28 11.72 4.98
C PHE A 60 12.78 11.98 4.79
N MET A 61 12.00 11.89 5.87
CA MET A 61 10.57 12.19 5.84
C MET A 61 10.29 13.61 5.34
N GLU A 62 11.07 14.59 5.80
CA GLU A 62 10.95 15.99 5.37
C GLU A 62 11.25 16.13 3.86
N ASP A 63 12.38 15.60 3.40
CA ASP A 63 12.84 15.69 2.00
C ASP A 63 11.84 14.96 1.05
N ALA A 64 11.20 13.89 1.52
CA ALA A 64 10.22 13.11 0.76
C ALA A 64 8.77 13.59 0.91
N GLY A 65 8.49 14.59 1.77
CA GLY A 65 7.14 15.06 2.06
C GLY A 65 6.28 14.03 2.82
N ILE A 66 6.91 13.14 3.60
CA ILE A 66 6.25 12.13 4.43
C ILE A 66 5.96 12.75 5.80
N GLN A 67 4.72 12.67 6.25
CA GLN A 67 4.32 13.16 7.56
C GLN A 67 4.41 12.08 8.62
N THR A 68 4.02 10.85 8.30
CA THR A 68 3.99 9.74 9.24
C THR A 68 4.73 8.54 8.66
N SER A 69 5.62 7.92 9.44
CA SER A 69 6.28 6.66 9.12
C SER A 69 5.83 5.57 10.08
N VAL A 70 5.46 4.40 9.55
CA VAL A 70 5.12 3.21 10.33
C VAL A 70 6.38 2.36 10.47
N ILE A 71 7.06 2.50 11.59
CA ILE A 71 8.34 1.85 11.83
C ILE A 71 8.16 0.40 12.29
N THR A 72 9.03 -0.47 11.77
CA THR A 72 9.10 -1.89 12.11
C THR A 72 10.54 -2.31 12.41
N MET A 73 10.71 -3.44 13.11
CA MET A 73 12.01 -4.09 13.22
C MET A 73 12.40 -4.70 11.87
N PRO A 74 13.62 -4.49 11.37
CA PRO A 74 14.08 -5.10 10.12
C PRO A 74 14.35 -6.61 10.25
N ALA A 75 14.88 -7.22 9.19
CA ALA A 75 15.60 -8.48 9.24
C ALA A 75 17.09 -8.26 9.62
N PRO A 76 17.75 -9.25 10.24
CA PRO A 76 17.24 -10.57 10.63
C PRO A 76 16.26 -10.54 11.80
N GLN A 77 15.45 -11.60 11.93
CA GLN A 77 14.54 -11.76 13.06
C GLN A 77 15.33 -11.95 14.36
N PRO A 78 14.82 -11.47 15.53
CA PRO A 78 15.57 -11.43 16.78
C PRO A 78 15.61 -12.77 17.51
N TYR A 79 15.45 -13.89 16.82
CA TYR A 79 15.59 -15.22 17.39
C TYR A 79 16.91 -15.86 16.99
N PHE A 80 17.79 -16.05 17.97
CA PHE A 80 19.13 -16.63 17.79
C PHE A 80 19.26 -17.97 18.51
N GLY A 81 18.17 -18.73 18.63
CA GLY A 81 18.14 -20.03 19.29
C GLY A 81 17.72 -20.00 20.76
N ASN A 82 17.46 -18.81 21.33
CA ASN A 82 17.03 -18.66 22.71
C ASN A 82 15.71 -17.82 22.78
N PRO A 83 14.58 -18.41 23.20
CA PRO A 83 13.29 -17.71 23.27
C PRO A 83 13.26 -16.57 24.27
N GLU A 84 13.96 -16.69 25.43
CA GLU A 84 14.01 -15.64 26.45
C GLU A 84 14.78 -14.40 25.95
N GLU A 85 15.88 -14.63 25.25
CA GLU A 85 16.65 -13.55 24.63
C GLU A 85 15.85 -12.86 23.52
N SER A 86 15.18 -13.63 22.66
CA SER A 86 14.28 -13.09 21.62
C SER A 86 13.19 -12.21 22.23
N ALA A 87 12.55 -12.67 23.30
CA ALA A 87 11.53 -11.89 24.01
C ALA A 87 12.11 -10.58 24.59
N ALA A 88 13.29 -10.64 25.16
CA ALA A 88 13.96 -9.45 25.71
C ALA A 88 14.32 -8.43 24.61
N ILE A 89 14.80 -8.90 23.45
CA ILE A 89 15.12 -8.02 22.31
C ILE A 89 13.84 -7.38 21.75
N CYS A 90 12.78 -8.16 21.54
CA CYS A 90 11.49 -7.63 21.08
C CYS A 90 10.91 -6.59 22.04
N ARG A 91 10.89 -6.91 23.35
CA ARG A 91 10.43 -5.99 24.39
C ARG A 91 11.19 -4.67 24.35
N LYS A 92 12.53 -4.73 24.32
CA LYS A 92 13.39 -3.55 24.25
C LYS A 92 13.12 -2.71 23.02
N PHE A 93 13.04 -3.34 21.85
CA PHE A 93 12.71 -2.66 20.60
C PHE A 93 11.35 -1.96 20.68
N ASN A 94 10.31 -2.65 21.16
CA ASN A 94 8.96 -2.13 21.24
C ASN A 94 8.86 -0.93 22.21
N GLU A 95 9.57 -0.98 23.33
CA GLU A 95 9.65 0.13 24.29
C GLU A 95 10.38 1.34 23.69
N GLU A 96 11.45 1.13 22.93
CA GLU A 96 12.16 2.19 22.21
C GLU A 96 11.30 2.80 21.10
N ALA A 97 10.55 2.00 20.36
CA ALA A 97 9.62 2.47 19.35
C ALA A 97 8.45 3.28 19.94
N ALA A 98 7.87 2.81 21.05
CA ALA A 98 6.84 3.54 21.78
C ALA A 98 7.34 4.88 22.31
N ARG A 99 8.59 4.91 22.83
CA ARG A 99 9.24 6.15 23.27
C ARG A 99 9.45 7.11 22.10
N LEU A 100 9.92 6.61 20.94
CA LEU A 100 10.10 7.42 19.74
C LEU A 100 8.78 8.04 19.27
N LYS A 101 7.72 7.24 19.23
CA LYS A 101 6.37 7.70 18.92
C LYS A 101 5.90 8.81 19.86
N ALA A 102 6.14 8.67 21.15
CA ALA A 102 5.77 9.66 22.17
C ALA A 102 6.58 10.97 22.07
N LEU A 103 7.87 10.89 21.71
CA LEU A 103 8.75 12.05 21.55
C LEU A 103 8.47 12.85 20.27
N HIS A 104 7.91 12.20 19.24
CA HIS A 104 7.62 12.80 17.95
C HIS A 104 6.15 12.56 17.53
N PRO A 105 5.17 13.17 18.21
CA PRO A 105 3.75 12.95 17.96
C PRO A 105 3.37 13.20 16.51
N GLY A 106 2.64 12.26 15.88
CA GLY A 106 2.21 12.33 14.49
C GLY A 106 3.30 12.02 13.45
N ARG A 107 4.57 11.84 13.88
CA ARG A 107 5.66 11.50 12.94
C ARG A 107 5.88 9.99 12.88
N PHE A 108 5.68 9.26 13.94
CA PHE A 108 5.89 7.82 13.99
C PHE A 108 4.68 7.08 14.54
N LEU A 109 4.29 6.04 13.83
CA LEU A 109 3.54 4.90 14.32
C LEU A 109 4.49 3.70 14.38
N PHE A 110 4.15 2.65 15.14
CA PHE A 110 4.99 1.46 15.13
C PHE A 110 4.17 0.17 15.15
N CYS A 111 4.67 -0.83 14.44
CA CYS A 111 4.20 -2.19 14.55
C CYS A 111 5.19 -3.03 15.36
N ALA A 112 4.68 -3.65 16.42
CA ALA A 112 5.50 -4.33 17.40
C ALA A 112 6.20 -5.57 16.82
N ALA A 113 7.46 -5.79 17.19
CA ALA A 113 8.18 -7.04 16.96
C ALA A 113 7.71 -8.10 17.95
N LEU A 114 7.55 -9.34 17.49
CA LEU A 114 7.11 -10.46 18.32
C LEU A 114 8.15 -11.58 18.31
N PRO A 115 8.40 -12.25 19.47
CA PRO A 115 9.47 -13.23 19.63
C PRO A 115 9.09 -14.62 19.10
N LEU A 116 8.59 -14.70 17.86
CA LEU A 116 8.39 -15.99 17.19
C LEU A 116 9.73 -16.68 16.95
N PRO A 117 9.79 -18.03 16.97
CA PRO A 117 8.69 -18.98 16.88
C PRO A 117 7.98 -19.35 18.20
N ASP A 118 8.33 -18.77 19.34
CA ASP A 118 7.65 -19.02 20.62
C ASP A 118 6.30 -18.29 20.63
N VAL A 119 5.20 -19.02 20.39
CA VAL A 119 3.87 -18.44 20.25
C VAL A 119 3.33 -17.88 21.56
N ASP A 120 3.62 -18.52 22.70
CA ASP A 120 3.16 -18.03 24.00
C ASP A 120 3.80 -16.69 24.35
N LYS A 121 5.11 -16.57 24.14
CA LYS A 121 5.84 -15.30 24.33
C LYS A 121 5.40 -14.26 23.32
N ALA A 122 5.15 -14.65 22.07
CA ALA A 122 4.66 -13.75 21.05
C ALA A 122 3.26 -13.18 21.41
N LEU A 123 2.38 -14.01 21.95
CA LEU A 123 1.06 -13.58 22.43
C LEU A 123 1.17 -12.64 23.65
N GLU A 124 2.06 -12.95 24.61
CA GLU A 124 2.33 -12.08 25.76
C GLU A 124 2.84 -10.73 25.30
N GLU A 125 3.83 -10.72 24.41
CA GLU A 125 4.40 -9.47 23.87
C GLU A 125 3.40 -8.68 23.03
N ALA A 126 2.56 -9.33 22.22
CA ALA A 126 1.51 -8.66 21.47
C ALA A 126 0.51 -7.95 22.40
N LYS A 127 0.10 -8.60 23.50
CA LYS A 127 -0.76 -7.98 24.51
C LYS A 127 -0.11 -6.75 25.13
N TYR A 128 1.12 -6.89 25.55
CA TYR A 128 1.86 -5.76 26.15
C TYR A 128 2.04 -4.60 25.17
N ALA A 129 2.45 -4.90 23.94
CA ALA A 129 2.68 -3.87 22.94
C ALA A 129 1.40 -3.13 22.55
N LEU A 130 0.30 -3.85 22.30
CA LEU A 130 -0.96 -3.25 21.85
C LEU A 130 -1.70 -2.55 23.01
N GLU A 131 -1.73 -3.15 24.21
CA GLU A 131 -2.56 -2.66 25.32
C GLU A 131 -1.82 -1.68 26.25
N VAL A 132 -0.49 -1.79 26.36
CA VAL A 132 0.31 -0.97 27.30
C VAL A 132 1.16 0.06 26.56
N LEU A 133 1.86 -0.35 25.50
CA LEU A 133 2.75 0.56 24.78
C LEU A 133 2.02 1.36 23.69
N GLY A 134 0.80 0.99 23.33
CA GLY A 134 0.03 1.67 22.29
C GLY A 134 0.60 1.46 20.88
N ALA A 135 1.07 0.24 20.60
CA ALA A 135 1.45 -0.15 19.25
C ALA A 135 0.25 -0.04 18.29
N ASP A 136 0.52 0.37 17.06
CA ASP A 136 -0.53 0.57 16.04
C ASP A 136 -0.83 -0.73 15.26
N GLY A 137 -0.02 -1.76 15.49
CA GLY A 137 -0.14 -3.08 14.90
C GLY A 137 1.02 -3.97 15.32
N VAL A 138 1.21 -5.06 14.60
CA VAL A 138 2.34 -5.98 14.80
C VAL A 138 3.06 -6.23 13.47
N LYS A 139 4.35 -6.53 13.55
CA LYS A 139 5.14 -6.99 12.39
C LYS A 139 5.35 -8.48 12.53
N LEU A 140 5.00 -9.25 11.50
CA LEU A 140 5.25 -10.68 11.42
C LEU A 140 6.18 -11.00 10.25
N ALA A 141 7.18 -11.84 10.51
CA ALA A 141 7.98 -12.40 9.44
C ALA A 141 7.17 -13.42 8.63
N THR A 142 7.51 -13.59 7.35
CA THR A 142 6.92 -14.60 6.48
C THR A 142 7.07 -16.01 7.02
N ASN A 143 8.21 -16.26 7.66
CA ASN A 143 8.47 -17.44 8.46
C ASN A 143 9.38 -17.13 9.65
N SER A 144 9.26 -17.93 10.69
CA SER A 144 10.14 -17.90 11.86
C SER A 144 10.68 -19.32 12.08
N TYR A 145 11.91 -19.58 11.64
CA TYR A 145 12.53 -20.92 11.71
C TYR A 145 11.68 -22.03 11.09
N GLY A 146 11.05 -21.75 9.96
CA GLY A 146 10.21 -22.71 9.24
C GLY A 146 8.76 -22.77 9.67
N GLN A 147 8.37 -22.05 10.72
CA GLN A 147 6.97 -21.79 11.06
C GLN A 147 6.45 -20.66 10.18
N TYR A 148 5.66 -20.99 9.19
CA TYR A 148 5.10 -20.04 8.22
C TYR A 148 3.80 -19.42 8.72
N LEU A 149 3.51 -18.20 8.27
CA LEU A 149 2.20 -17.61 8.47
C LEU A 149 1.12 -18.53 7.87
N GLY A 150 0.09 -18.83 8.65
CA GLY A 150 -0.95 -19.80 8.32
C GLY A 150 -0.80 -21.16 9.02
N ASP A 151 0.32 -21.43 9.68
CA ASP A 151 0.49 -22.64 10.48
C ASP A 151 -0.45 -22.65 11.68
N GLU A 152 -1.00 -23.82 12.02
CA GLU A 152 -1.94 -24.01 13.14
C GLU A 152 -1.37 -23.57 14.49
N GLN A 153 -0.07 -23.65 14.67
CA GLN A 153 0.59 -23.19 15.90
C GLN A 153 0.38 -21.70 16.18
N LEU A 154 0.14 -20.89 15.12
CA LEU A 154 -0.10 -19.47 15.24
C LEU A 154 -1.55 -19.11 15.59
N GLU A 155 -2.47 -20.07 15.67
CA GLU A 155 -3.90 -19.84 15.92
C GLU A 155 -4.17 -18.98 17.17
N PRO A 156 -3.53 -19.21 18.35
CA PRO A 156 -3.77 -18.38 19.52
C PRO A 156 -3.40 -16.90 19.30
N LEU A 157 -2.30 -16.67 18.58
CA LEU A 157 -1.87 -15.32 18.23
C LEU A 157 -2.81 -14.67 17.22
N MET A 158 -3.20 -15.40 16.16
CA MET A 158 -4.12 -14.89 15.13
C MET A 158 -5.49 -14.55 15.69
N ALA A 159 -6.02 -15.40 16.58
CA ALA A 159 -7.29 -15.14 17.25
C ALA A 159 -7.27 -13.86 18.10
N TYR A 160 -6.20 -13.65 18.87
CA TYR A 160 -6.03 -12.45 19.65
C TYR A 160 -5.88 -11.20 18.76
N LEU A 161 -5.05 -11.27 17.72
CA LEU A 161 -4.88 -10.15 16.79
C LEU A 161 -6.17 -9.80 16.05
N ASN A 162 -6.99 -10.80 15.71
CA ASN A 162 -8.31 -10.58 15.14
C ASN A 162 -9.27 -9.89 16.12
N GLU A 163 -9.30 -10.31 17.40
CA GLU A 163 -10.09 -9.63 18.44
C GLU A 163 -9.72 -8.14 18.55
N LYS A 164 -8.43 -7.83 18.44
CA LYS A 164 -7.92 -6.45 18.47
C LYS A 164 -8.07 -5.71 17.15
N LYS A 165 -8.55 -6.35 16.08
CA LYS A 165 -8.63 -5.80 14.71
C LYS A 165 -7.27 -5.25 14.26
N ALA A 166 -6.21 -5.96 14.61
CA ALA A 166 -4.84 -5.49 14.47
C ALA A 166 -4.42 -5.37 13.00
N VAL A 167 -3.61 -4.36 12.72
CA VAL A 167 -2.85 -4.28 11.48
C VAL A 167 -1.62 -5.17 11.61
N ILE A 168 -1.43 -6.05 10.64
CA ILE A 168 -0.26 -6.94 10.54
C ILE A 168 0.56 -6.48 9.33
N ILE A 169 1.74 -5.96 9.56
CA ILE A 169 2.72 -5.75 8.50
C ILE A 169 3.53 -7.03 8.36
N THR A 170 3.41 -7.69 7.21
CA THR A 170 4.27 -8.84 6.92
C THR A 170 5.60 -8.34 6.35
N HIS A 171 6.69 -9.00 6.72
CA HIS A 171 8.01 -8.69 6.17
C HIS A 171 8.74 -9.98 5.82
N PRO A 172 9.39 -10.06 4.66
CA PRO A 172 10.13 -11.25 4.29
C PRO A 172 11.26 -11.54 5.26
N HIS A 173 11.57 -12.83 5.37
CA HIS A 173 12.74 -13.36 6.02
C HIS A 173 13.27 -14.49 5.13
N LYS A 174 14.55 -14.76 5.19
CA LYS A 174 15.16 -15.84 4.41
C LYS A 174 14.45 -17.17 4.70
N PRO A 175 14.34 -18.07 3.70
CA PRO A 175 13.79 -19.40 3.92
C PRO A 175 14.68 -20.18 4.89
N SER A 176 14.08 -20.86 5.87
CA SER A 176 14.83 -21.64 6.89
C SER A 176 15.65 -22.78 6.30
N ALA A 177 15.29 -23.25 5.12
CA ALA A 177 15.99 -24.29 4.37
C ALA A 177 16.77 -23.74 3.16
N ALA A 178 17.12 -22.45 3.15
CA ALA A 178 17.90 -21.87 2.06
C ALA A 178 19.25 -22.57 1.94
N ASN A 179 19.56 -22.98 0.72
CA ASN A 179 20.90 -23.43 0.38
C ASN A 179 21.69 -22.22 -0.10
N ASP A 180 22.63 -21.73 0.71
CA ASP A 180 23.48 -20.58 0.42
C ASP A 180 24.26 -20.67 -0.91
N LYS A 181 24.25 -21.85 -1.53
CA LYS A 181 24.88 -22.09 -2.83
C LYS A 181 23.94 -21.87 -4.02
N LEU A 182 22.63 -21.71 -3.81
CA LEU A 182 21.67 -21.58 -4.91
C LEU A 182 21.66 -20.19 -5.54
N ILE A 183 21.87 -19.15 -4.75
CA ILE A 183 21.99 -17.77 -5.24
C ILE A 183 23.21 -17.14 -4.60
N SER A 184 24.39 -17.32 -5.23
CA SER A 184 25.67 -16.85 -4.68
C SER A 184 26.08 -15.46 -5.16
N ALA A 185 25.43 -14.92 -6.19
CA ALA A 185 25.87 -13.70 -6.87
C ALA A 185 25.09 -12.44 -6.46
N VAL A 186 23.94 -12.59 -5.78
CA VAL A 186 23.05 -11.45 -5.41
C VAL A 186 22.51 -11.64 -3.98
N PRO A 187 22.18 -10.56 -3.27
CA PRO A 187 21.54 -10.63 -1.96
C PRO A 187 20.22 -11.40 -1.99
N LEU A 188 19.85 -12.04 -0.88
CA LEU A 188 18.58 -12.79 -0.74
C LEU A 188 17.34 -11.91 -1.03
N ALA A 189 17.42 -10.64 -0.73
CA ALA A 189 16.35 -9.67 -1.00
C ALA A 189 15.98 -9.59 -2.50
N SER A 190 16.90 -9.95 -3.41
CA SER A 190 16.66 -9.87 -4.87
C SER A 190 15.64 -10.90 -5.37
N TYR A 191 15.48 -12.03 -4.68
CA TYR A 191 14.58 -13.11 -5.11
C TYR A 191 13.87 -13.78 -3.93
N GLU A 192 14.65 -14.22 -2.91
CA GLU A 192 14.09 -15.04 -1.83
C GLU A 192 13.00 -14.28 -1.02
N TYR A 193 13.15 -12.99 -0.83
CA TYR A 193 12.15 -12.18 -0.13
C TYR A 193 10.80 -12.19 -0.86
N LEU A 194 10.82 -12.06 -2.18
CA LEU A 194 9.60 -12.11 -2.98
C LEU A 194 8.98 -13.51 -2.97
N ALA A 195 9.83 -14.53 -3.05
CA ALA A 195 9.39 -15.93 -3.00
C ALA A 195 8.79 -16.30 -1.63
N GLU A 196 9.44 -15.89 -0.53
CA GLU A 196 8.99 -16.17 0.83
C GLU A 196 7.69 -15.41 1.19
N THR A 197 7.56 -14.16 0.78
CA THR A 197 6.29 -13.41 0.91
C THR A 197 5.17 -14.15 0.19
N THR A 198 5.41 -14.56 -1.05
CA THR A 198 4.42 -15.31 -1.84
C THR A 198 4.06 -16.63 -1.19
N ARG A 199 5.04 -17.39 -0.70
CA ARG A 199 4.83 -18.65 0.01
C ARG A 199 3.96 -18.47 1.25
N ALA A 200 4.29 -17.50 2.10
CA ALA A 200 3.58 -17.23 3.34
C ALA A 200 2.11 -16.84 3.07
N ILE A 201 1.88 -15.94 2.13
CA ILE A 201 0.50 -15.50 1.79
C ILE A 201 -0.31 -16.64 1.17
N LEU A 202 0.26 -17.43 0.26
CA LEU A 202 -0.42 -18.61 -0.29
C LEU A 202 -0.73 -19.64 0.80
N ASN A 203 0.15 -19.83 1.79
CA ASN A 203 -0.10 -20.70 2.94
C ASN A 203 -1.30 -20.19 3.77
N MET A 204 -1.34 -18.89 4.08
CA MET A 204 -2.48 -18.27 4.76
C MET A 204 -3.79 -18.44 3.99
N VAL A 205 -3.76 -18.23 2.66
CA VAL A 205 -4.93 -18.45 1.79
C VAL A 205 -5.36 -19.91 1.80
N ALA A 206 -4.43 -20.85 1.69
CA ALA A 206 -4.70 -22.29 1.71
C ALA A 206 -5.41 -22.76 3.00
N HIS A 207 -5.09 -22.09 4.12
CA HIS A 207 -5.70 -22.34 5.43
C HIS A 207 -6.90 -21.45 5.74
N ASN A 208 -7.41 -20.66 4.77
CA ASN A 208 -8.52 -19.72 4.95
C ASN A 208 -8.31 -18.76 6.15
N VAL A 209 -7.09 -18.31 6.43
CA VAL A 209 -6.78 -17.51 7.62
C VAL A 209 -7.62 -16.23 7.65
N MET A 210 -7.69 -15.48 6.55
CA MET A 210 -8.43 -14.22 6.50
C MET A 210 -9.96 -14.43 6.56
N VAL A 211 -10.46 -15.58 6.09
CA VAL A 211 -11.88 -15.94 6.23
C VAL A 211 -12.22 -16.31 7.68
N ARG A 212 -11.32 -16.99 8.38
CA ARG A 212 -11.50 -17.35 9.80
C ARG A 212 -11.30 -16.17 10.74
N TYR A 213 -10.48 -15.22 10.34
CA TYR A 213 -10.11 -14.02 11.09
C TYR A 213 -10.39 -12.76 10.28
N PRO A 214 -11.68 -12.40 10.06
CA PRO A 214 -12.09 -11.39 9.11
C PRO A 214 -11.80 -9.92 9.55
N ASP A 215 -11.46 -9.69 10.81
CA ASP A 215 -11.10 -8.36 11.31
C ASP A 215 -9.61 -8.05 11.18
N LEU A 216 -8.78 -9.03 10.79
CA LEU A 216 -7.35 -8.81 10.50
C LEU A 216 -7.16 -7.96 9.24
N LYS A 217 -6.18 -7.09 9.31
CA LYS A 217 -5.75 -6.25 8.19
C LYS A 217 -4.28 -6.54 7.90
N ILE A 218 -4.01 -7.23 6.78
CA ILE A 218 -2.68 -7.77 6.49
C ILE A 218 -2.05 -6.99 5.35
N VAL A 219 -0.89 -6.38 5.60
CA VAL A 219 -0.11 -5.64 4.60
C VAL A 219 0.96 -6.56 4.01
N VAL A 220 0.89 -6.79 2.72
CA VAL A 220 1.82 -7.60 1.93
C VAL A 220 2.83 -6.67 1.26
N PRO A 221 4.14 -6.85 1.49
CA PRO A 221 5.16 -5.93 0.99
C PRO A 221 5.50 -6.14 -0.48
N HIS A 222 6.26 -5.18 -1.02
CA HIS A 222 6.95 -5.25 -2.31
C HIS A 222 6.01 -5.51 -3.50
N CYS A 223 4.98 -4.65 -3.69
CA CYS A 223 3.99 -4.79 -4.77
C CYS A 223 3.30 -6.16 -4.82
N GLY A 224 3.07 -6.80 -3.66
CA GLY A 224 2.48 -8.13 -3.61
C GLY A 224 3.43 -9.25 -4.05
N SER A 225 4.72 -8.93 -4.24
CA SER A 225 5.79 -9.91 -4.55
C SER A 225 5.47 -10.73 -5.81
N PHE A 226 5.58 -12.06 -5.79
CA PHE A 226 5.19 -12.94 -6.90
C PHE A 226 3.72 -13.42 -6.81
N LEU A 227 2.95 -12.94 -5.84
CA LEU A 227 1.58 -13.41 -5.61
C LEU A 227 0.68 -13.28 -6.85
N PRO A 228 0.67 -12.14 -7.60
CA PRO A 228 -0.16 -12.02 -8.79
C PRO A 228 0.13 -13.11 -9.84
N ASN A 229 1.41 -13.44 -10.02
CA ASN A 229 1.85 -14.43 -11.01
C ASN A 229 1.64 -15.88 -10.54
N ALA A 230 1.68 -16.15 -9.24
CA ALA A 230 1.50 -17.48 -8.65
C ALA A 230 0.02 -17.89 -8.53
N LEU A 231 -0.87 -16.93 -8.30
CA LEU A 231 -2.29 -17.17 -8.03
C LEU A 231 -3.04 -17.93 -9.12
N PRO A 232 -2.85 -17.70 -10.43
CA PRO A 232 -3.58 -18.45 -11.46
C PRO A 232 -3.31 -19.96 -11.38
N ARG A 233 -2.04 -20.35 -11.18
CA ARG A 233 -1.66 -21.76 -11.00
C ARG A 233 -2.23 -22.32 -9.70
N PHE A 234 -2.12 -21.57 -8.60
CA PHE A 234 -2.65 -21.95 -7.29
C PHE A 234 -4.17 -22.20 -7.37
N LYS A 235 -4.94 -21.23 -7.88
CA LYS A 235 -6.40 -21.35 -8.09
C LYS A 235 -6.77 -22.57 -8.94
N GLY A 236 -6.00 -22.86 -10.00
CA GLY A 236 -6.25 -23.98 -10.89
C GLY A 236 -6.08 -25.36 -10.21
N LEU A 237 -5.23 -25.46 -9.18
CA LEU A 237 -4.97 -26.71 -8.46
C LEU A 237 -5.96 -26.97 -7.31
N LEU A 238 -6.55 -25.93 -6.72
CA LEU A 238 -7.42 -26.06 -5.53
C LEU A 238 -8.59 -27.04 -5.73
N PRO A 239 -9.37 -27.03 -6.83
CA PRO A 239 -10.48 -27.96 -7.00
C PRO A 239 -10.03 -29.42 -7.03
N VAL A 240 -8.87 -29.70 -7.64
CA VAL A 240 -8.32 -31.04 -7.71
C VAL A 240 -7.87 -31.52 -6.33
N MET A 241 -7.17 -30.69 -5.58
CA MET A 241 -6.66 -30.99 -4.24
C MET A 241 -7.82 -31.21 -3.26
N THR A 242 -8.87 -30.39 -3.35
CA THR A 242 -10.09 -30.51 -2.53
C THR A 242 -10.85 -31.81 -2.87
N ALA A 243 -11.04 -32.13 -4.15
CA ALA A 243 -11.74 -33.34 -4.57
C ALA A 243 -11.01 -34.61 -4.15
N GLN A 244 -9.69 -34.58 -4.02
CA GLN A 244 -8.86 -35.70 -3.55
C GLN A 244 -8.74 -35.75 -2.02
N GLY A 245 -9.33 -34.80 -1.30
CA GLY A 245 -9.30 -34.78 0.16
C GLY A 245 -7.98 -34.31 0.78
N TYR A 246 -7.08 -33.70 -0.01
CA TYR A 246 -5.81 -33.18 0.50
C TYR A 246 -5.94 -31.87 1.26
N MET A 247 -7.01 -31.13 1.02
CA MET A 247 -7.28 -29.86 1.70
C MET A 247 -8.77 -29.53 1.74
N GLN A 248 -9.15 -28.65 2.64
CA GLN A 248 -10.50 -28.09 2.69
C GLN A 248 -10.75 -27.11 1.54
N PRO A 249 -12.01 -26.84 1.16
CA PRO A 249 -12.34 -25.79 0.20
C PRO A 249 -11.78 -24.43 0.63
N VAL A 250 -11.22 -23.68 -0.33
CA VAL A 250 -10.61 -22.37 -0.10
C VAL A 250 -11.39 -21.31 -0.86
N ASP A 251 -11.85 -20.28 -0.14
CA ASP A 251 -12.38 -19.08 -0.77
C ASP A 251 -11.24 -18.08 -1.01
N VAL A 252 -10.63 -18.19 -2.19
CA VAL A 252 -9.48 -17.35 -2.55
C VAL A 252 -9.87 -15.88 -2.60
N GLN A 253 -11.06 -15.55 -3.15
CA GLN A 253 -11.47 -14.15 -3.28
C GLN A 253 -11.73 -13.51 -1.92
N ALA A 254 -12.42 -14.21 -1.02
CA ALA A 254 -12.64 -13.72 0.33
C ALA A 254 -11.33 -13.51 1.09
N ASN A 255 -10.37 -14.44 0.96
CA ASN A 255 -9.05 -14.25 1.57
C ASN A 255 -8.32 -13.02 0.99
N LEU A 256 -8.29 -12.85 -0.33
CA LEU A 256 -7.58 -11.73 -0.96
C LEU A 256 -8.18 -10.35 -0.64
N SER A 257 -9.49 -10.27 -0.40
CA SER A 257 -10.16 -9.00 -0.09
C SER A 257 -9.73 -8.35 1.23
N HIS A 258 -9.04 -9.08 2.10
CA HIS A 258 -8.49 -8.58 3.36
C HIS A 258 -7.04 -8.12 3.25
N LEU A 259 -6.40 -8.31 2.10
CA LEU A 259 -5.00 -7.96 1.90
C LEU A 259 -4.84 -6.52 1.44
N TYR A 260 -3.88 -5.85 2.04
CA TYR A 260 -3.33 -4.57 1.60
C TYR A 260 -1.95 -4.81 1.02
N TYR A 261 -1.46 -3.90 0.21
CA TYR A 261 -0.19 -4.07 -0.50
C TYR A 261 0.61 -2.79 -0.45
N ASP A 262 1.84 -2.84 0.07
CA ASP A 262 2.72 -1.68 -0.04
C ASP A 262 3.55 -1.71 -1.34
N LEU A 263 4.02 -0.55 -1.74
CA LEU A 263 4.77 -0.33 -2.96
C LEU A 263 6.28 -0.17 -2.70
N ALA A 264 6.80 -0.68 -1.58
CA ALA A 264 8.23 -0.66 -1.30
C ALA A 264 9.02 -1.41 -2.36
N GLY A 265 10.26 -1.01 -2.58
CA GLY A 265 11.11 -1.57 -3.62
C GLY A 265 10.80 -1.02 -5.00
N ALA A 266 10.73 -1.88 -6.01
CA ALA A 266 10.58 -1.49 -7.40
C ALA A 266 9.12 -1.55 -7.87
N ALA A 267 8.33 -0.50 -7.59
CA ALA A 267 6.98 -0.33 -8.16
C ALA A 267 7.07 0.11 -9.64
N THR A 268 7.50 -0.82 -10.52
CA THR A 268 7.53 -0.60 -11.97
C THR A 268 6.14 -0.66 -12.58
N ASP A 269 6.01 -0.28 -13.85
CA ASP A 269 4.72 -0.35 -14.55
C ASP A 269 4.21 -1.80 -14.63
N GLU A 270 5.10 -2.76 -14.88
CA GLU A 270 4.79 -4.19 -14.94
C GLU A 270 4.36 -4.73 -13.57
N ALA A 271 5.01 -4.30 -12.49
CA ALA A 271 4.66 -4.71 -11.13
C ALA A 271 3.28 -4.16 -10.73
N LEU A 272 2.97 -2.90 -11.09
CA LEU A 272 1.66 -2.30 -10.86
C LEU A 272 0.55 -2.98 -11.70
N ASP A 273 0.81 -3.26 -12.98
CA ASP A 273 -0.14 -3.99 -13.82
C ASP A 273 -0.45 -5.38 -13.24
N ALA A 274 0.57 -6.10 -12.78
CA ALA A 274 0.39 -7.40 -12.14
C ALA A 274 -0.40 -7.26 -10.82
N LEU A 275 -0.02 -6.34 -9.95
CA LEU A 275 -0.69 -6.09 -8.67
C LEU A 275 -2.17 -5.75 -8.84
N LEU A 276 -2.51 -4.92 -9.81
CA LEU A 276 -3.89 -4.50 -10.09
C LEU A 276 -4.80 -5.64 -10.59
N THR A 277 -4.24 -6.81 -10.91
CA THR A 277 -5.05 -8.01 -11.20
C THR A 277 -5.65 -8.64 -9.94
N ILE A 278 -5.12 -8.32 -8.76
CA ILE A 278 -5.50 -8.93 -7.48
C ILE A 278 -5.85 -7.92 -6.38
N ALA A 279 -5.37 -6.68 -6.47
CA ALA A 279 -5.51 -5.66 -5.45
C ALA A 279 -6.62 -4.66 -5.79
N GLU A 280 -7.43 -4.31 -4.80
CA GLU A 280 -8.33 -3.17 -4.88
C GLU A 280 -7.54 -1.87 -4.74
N PRO A 281 -7.86 -0.80 -5.51
CA PRO A 281 -7.15 0.48 -5.43
C PRO A 281 -7.10 1.09 -4.02
N GLY A 282 -8.14 0.86 -3.21
CA GLY A 282 -8.21 1.31 -1.82
C GLY A 282 -7.30 0.55 -0.86
N HIS A 283 -6.67 -0.53 -1.31
CA HIS A 283 -5.78 -1.37 -0.51
C HIS A 283 -4.30 -1.24 -0.90
N ILE A 284 -3.97 -0.30 -1.80
CA ILE A 284 -2.59 -0.03 -2.21
C ILE A 284 -2.01 1.10 -1.36
N LEU A 285 -0.85 0.88 -0.77
CA LEU A 285 -0.21 1.73 0.21
C LEU A 285 1.19 2.15 -0.27
N TYR A 286 1.66 3.33 0.13
CA TYR A 286 3.04 3.70 -0.10
C TYR A 286 3.96 3.04 0.93
N GLY A 287 5.12 2.57 0.49
CA GLY A 287 6.22 2.09 1.31
C GLY A 287 7.56 2.50 0.69
N SER A 288 8.55 2.85 1.50
CA SER A 288 9.86 3.30 1.05
C SER A 288 10.96 2.24 1.16
N ASP A 289 10.86 1.36 2.14
CA ASP A 289 11.94 0.47 2.58
C ASP A 289 13.16 1.21 3.14
N PHE A 290 12.94 2.43 3.69
CA PHE A 290 13.99 3.17 4.39
C PHE A 290 14.41 2.43 5.67
N PRO A 291 15.71 2.30 5.98
CA PRO A 291 16.87 2.93 5.37
C PRO A 291 17.65 2.02 4.38
N TYR A 292 17.07 0.93 3.90
CA TYR A 292 17.77 -0.01 3.01
C TYR A 292 18.02 0.55 1.61
N VAL A 293 17.29 1.59 1.23
CA VAL A 293 17.51 2.35 0.00
C VAL A 293 18.00 3.76 0.37
N ALA A 294 18.95 4.28 -0.40
CA ALA A 294 19.52 5.60 -0.15
C ALA A 294 18.43 6.71 -0.19
N PRO A 295 18.40 7.64 0.79
CA PRO A 295 17.35 8.66 0.92
C PRO A 295 17.08 9.45 -0.36
N ASN A 296 18.13 9.91 -1.04
CA ASN A 296 18.00 10.70 -2.28
C ASN A 296 17.34 9.88 -3.41
N ALA A 297 17.62 8.58 -3.49
CA ALA A 297 17.00 7.69 -4.46
C ALA A 297 15.50 7.53 -4.15
N LEU A 298 15.15 7.37 -2.87
CA LEU A 298 13.76 7.25 -2.42
C LEU A 298 12.93 8.52 -2.71
N VAL A 299 13.49 9.70 -2.47
CA VAL A 299 12.83 10.99 -2.81
C VAL A 299 12.54 11.08 -4.31
N GLY A 300 13.52 10.70 -5.15
CA GLY A 300 13.34 10.66 -6.61
C GLY A 300 12.31 9.63 -7.05
N ALA A 301 12.38 8.41 -6.49
CA ALA A 301 11.46 7.31 -6.79
C ALA A 301 10.01 7.67 -6.44
N LYS A 302 9.77 8.28 -5.26
CA LYS A 302 8.44 8.72 -4.84
C LYS A 302 7.83 9.76 -5.78
N LYS A 303 8.63 10.74 -6.25
CA LYS A 303 8.17 11.73 -7.23
C LYS A 303 7.76 11.07 -8.56
N SER A 304 8.55 10.11 -9.04
CA SER A 304 8.25 9.36 -10.26
C SER A 304 7.03 8.47 -10.10
N LEU A 305 6.84 7.88 -8.91
CA LEU A 305 5.73 7.00 -8.58
C LEU A 305 4.38 7.71 -8.73
N ALA A 306 4.26 8.97 -8.32
CA ALA A 306 3.01 9.73 -8.45
C ALA A 306 2.49 9.77 -9.90
N GLY A 307 3.38 10.02 -10.88
CA GLY A 307 3.01 10.00 -12.30
C GLY A 307 2.63 8.60 -12.78
N ARG A 308 3.37 7.57 -12.35
CA ARG A 308 3.09 6.18 -12.68
C ARG A 308 1.76 5.70 -12.12
N LEU A 309 1.44 6.00 -10.86
CA LEU A 309 0.14 5.69 -10.26
C LEU A 309 -1.02 6.27 -11.08
N ALA A 310 -0.91 7.54 -11.49
CA ALA A 310 -1.92 8.18 -12.30
C ALA A 310 -2.09 7.49 -13.68
N THR A 311 -1.00 7.05 -14.32
CA THR A 311 -1.04 6.30 -15.58
C THR A 311 -1.79 4.97 -15.45
N HIS A 312 -1.68 4.32 -14.28
CA HIS A 312 -2.39 3.08 -13.97
C HIS A 312 -3.80 3.30 -13.39
N GLY A 313 -4.31 4.53 -13.43
CA GLY A 313 -5.66 4.86 -12.96
C GLY A 313 -5.81 4.88 -11.43
N LEU A 314 -4.69 4.93 -10.71
CA LEU A 314 -4.66 5.09 -9.26
C LEU A 314 -4.57 6.57 -8.90
N ASN A 315 -5.29 6.99 -7.86
CA ASN A 315 -5.12 8.32 -7.30
C ASN A 315 -3.88 8.35 -6.39
N PRO A 316 -2.84 9.16 -6.68
CA PRO A 316 -1.66 9.24 -5.83
C PRO A 316 -1.98 9.65 -4.38
N GLU A 317 -2.97 10.52 -4.16
CA GLU A 317 -3.38 10.95 -2.81
C GLU A 317 -3.92 9.77 -2.00
N ASP A 318 -4.68 8.86 -2.63
CA ASP A 318 -5.19 7.67 -1.95
C ASP A 318 -4.04 6.75 -1.54
N VAL A 319 -3.08 6.49 -2.43
CA VAL A 319 -1.93 5.62 -2.17
C VAL A 319 -0.96 6.22 -1.14
N PHE A 320 -0.69 7.53 -1.22
CA PHE A 320 0.24 8.18 -0.29
C PHE A 320 -0.37 8.52 1.07
N SER A 321 -1.71 8.64 1.18
CA SER A 321 -2.36 9.17 2.39
C SER A 321 -3.61 8.40 2.80
N ASN A 322 -4.67 8.46 1.98
CA ASN A 322 -6.01 8.08 2.40
C ASN A 322 -6.17 6.60 2.70
N ASN A 323 -5.49 5.72 1.95
CA ASN A 323 -5.58 4.28 2.15
C ASN A 323 -4.97 3.86 3.50
N ALA A 324 -3.81 4.44 3.87
CA ALA A 324 -3.21 4.22 5.18
C ALA A 324 -4.09 4.75 6.32
N ALA A 325 -4.68 5.94 6.14
CA ALA A 325 -5.59 6.50 7.13
C ALA A 325 -6.81 5.60 7.37
N ARG A 326 -7.43 5.06 6.30
CA ARG A 326 -8.53 4.07 6.41
C ARG A 326 -8.09 2.78 7.08
N LEU A 327 -6.89 2.29 6.76
CA LEU A 327 -6.32 1.09 7.36
C LEU A 327 -6.25 1.20 8.89
N PHE A 328 -5.82 2.36 9.41
CA PHE A 328 -5.73 2.64 10.84
C PHE A 328 -7.04 3.18 11.44
N GLY A 329 -8.15 3.16 10.70
CA GLY A 329 -9.48 3.51 11.21
C GLY A 329 -9.75 5.00 11.33
N ALA A 330 -8.97 5.86 10.67
CA ALA A 330 -9.29 7.27 10.58
C ALA A 330 -10.53 7.48 9.71
N GLU A 331 -11.47 8.27 10.19
CA GLU A 331 -12.54 8.81 9.37
C GLU A 331 -11.91 9.81 8.40
N ILE A 332 -11.79 9.42 7.14
CA ILE A 332 -11.49 10.37 6.08
C ILE A 332 -12.82 11.04 5.79
N PRO A 333 -12.91 12.37 5.87
CA PRO A 333 -14.08 13.07 5.38
C PRO A 333 -14.31 12.58 3.94
N GLN A 334 -15.36 11.80 3.72
CA GLN A 334 -15.80 11.58 2.36
C GLN A 334 -16.09 12.99 1.85
N ARG A 335 -15.40 13.42 0.80
CA ARG A 335 -15.91 14.54 0.03
C ARG A 335 -17.32 14.13 -0.33
N GLU A 336 -18.33 14.71 0.30
CA GLU A 336 -19.68 14.65 -0.19
C GLU A 336 -19.62 15.36 -1.55
N TYR A 337 -19.39 14.55 -2.58
CA TYR A 337 -19.57 15.04 -3.92
C TYR A 337 -21.06 15.31 -4.07
N GLY A 338 -21.39 16.52 -4.41
CA GLY A 338 -22.74 16.90 -4.82
C GLY A 338 -23.23 16.03 -6.00
N GLU A 339 -24.37 16.35 -6.54
CA GLU A 339 -24.88 15.66 -7.72
C GLU A 339 -23.86 15.71 -8.85
N ARG A 340 -23.53 14.54 -9.43
CA ARG A 340 -22.56 14.44 -10.52
C ARG A 340 -22.97 15.28 -11.71
N VAL A 341 -22.05 16.00 -12.27
CA VAL A 341 -22.26 16.68 -13.55
C VAL A 341 -21.86 15.70 -14.67
N VAL A 342 -22.86 15.32 -15.48
CA VAL A 342 -22.64 14.50 -16.68
C VAL A 342 -23.05 15.32 -17.90
N ARG A 343 -22.12 15.50 -18.82
CA ARG A 343 -22.30 16.39 -19.96
C ARG A 343 -21.81 15.72 -21.24
N LEU A 344 -22.53 15.93 -22.34
CA LEU A 344 -22.10 15.59 -23.67
C LEU A 344 -21.79 16.87 -24.47
N ALA A 345 -20.56 17.00 -24.93
CA ALA A 345 -20.17 18.03 -25.87
C ALA A 345 -20.22 17.48 -27.29
N GLU A 346 -20.96 18.13 -28.17
CA GLU A 346 -20.95 17.92 -29.64
C GLU A 346 -20.15 19.05 -30.26
N ILE A 347 -19.09 18.74 -30.99
CA ILE A 347 -18.15 19.71 -31.54
C ILE A 347 -17.99 19.45 -33.04
N GLN A 348 -18.18 20.47 -33.83
CA GLN A 348 -17.83 20.44 -35.25
C GLN A 348 -16.56 21.22 -35.48
N VAL A 349 -15.54 20.58 -36.04
CA VAL A 349 -14.20 21.14 -36.28
C VAL A 349 -14.04 21.50 -37.75
N GLU A 350 -13.25 22.55 -38.03
CA GLU A 350 -12.82 22.85 -39.40
C GLU A 350 -11.95 21.72 -39.96
N GLN A 351 -12.19 21.31 -41.18
CA GLN A 351 -11.54 20.13 -41.77
C GLN A 351 -10.02 20.27 -41.85
N ASP A 352 -9.54 21.45 -42.20
CA ASP A 352 -8.09 21.79 -42.28
C ASP A 352 -7.44 21.93 -40.91
N GLN A 353 -8.21 22.00 -39.81
CA GLN A 353 -7.73 22.14 -38.44
C GLN A 353 -7.88 20.84 -37.61
N LEU A 354 -8.43 19.77 -38.20
CA LEU A 354 -8.79 18.56 -37.47
C LEU A 354 -7.60 17.94 -36.73
N GLU A 355 -6.45 17.80 -37.36
CA GLU A 355 -5.25 17.19 -36.76
C GLU A 355 -4.75 18.02 -35.57
N SER A 356 -4.69 19.35 -35.72
CA SER A 356 -4.30 20.28 -34.67
C SER A 356 -5.27 20.22 -33.48
N TYR A 357 -6.58 20.21 -33.77
CA TYR A 357 -7.62 20.06 -32.75
C TYR A 357 -7.46 18.77 -31.95
N MET A 358 -7.26 17.63 -32.63
CA MET A 358 -7.08 16.32 -31.98
C MET A 358 -5.86 16.29 -31.05
N ALA A 359 -4.77 17.00 -31.38
CA ALA A 359 -3.61 17.12 -30.52
C ALA A 359 -3.94 17.86 -29.22
N PHE A 360 -4.65 18.98 -29.29
CA PHE A 360 -5.11 19.74 -28.11
C PHE A 360 -6.10 18.93 -27.26
N ALA A 361 -7.06 18.27 -27.91
CA ALA A 361 -8.06 17.47 -27.20
C ALA A 361 -7.43 16.28 -26.45
N LYS A 362 -6.44 15.61 -27.07
CA LYS A 362 -5.69 14.53 -26.44
C LYS A 362 -4.88 15.05 -25.25
N GLU A 363 -4.19 16.17 -25.40
CA GLU A 363 -3.39 16.78 -24.32
C GLU A 363 -4.28 17.12 -23.12
N VAL A 364 -5.37 17.88 -23.33
CA VAL A 364 -6.24 18.30 -22.22
C VAL A 364 -6.89 17.11 -21.54
N GLY A 365 -7.40 16.13 -22.29
CA GLY A 365 -8.03 14.94 -21.72
C GLY A 365 -7.06 14.13 -20.86
N THR A 366 -5.82 13.93 -21.36
CA THR A 366 -4.78 13.21 -20.60
C THR A 366 -4.39 13.94 -19.32
N VAL A 367 -4.18 15.28 -19.40
CA VAL A 367 -3.74 16.07 -18.24
C VAL A 367 -4.87 16.19 -17.22
N SER A 368 -6.11 16.41 -17.64
CA SER A 368 -7.26 16.48 -16.73
C SER A 368 -7.49 15.18 -15.98
N MET A 369 -7.47 14.06 -16.68
CA MET A 369 -7.61 12.74 -16.03
C MET A 369 -6.49 12.42 -15.06
N ALA A 370 -5.28 12.96 -15.30
CA ALA A 370 -4.11 12.72 -14.44
C ALA A 370 -4.04 13.66 -13.23
N LYS A 371 -4.49 14.92 -13.37
CA LYS A 371 -4.24 15.97 -12.37
C LYS A 371 -5.48 16.44 -11.62
N GLU A 372 -6.67 16.15 -12.11
CA GLU A 372 -7.91 16.68 -11.54
C GLU A 372 -8.71 15.56 -10.85
N PRO A 373 -8.69 15.49 -9.51
CA PRO A 373 -9.41 14.43 -8.77
C PRO A 373 -10.91 14.44 -9.00
N GLY A 374 -11.46 15.62 -9.29
CA GLY A 374 -12.89 15.81 -9.56
C GLY A 374 -13.32 15.44 -10.98
N VAL A 375 -12.38 15.17 -11.90
CA VAL A 375 -12.68 14.67 -13.26
C VAL A 375 -12.76 13.15 -13.21
N ILE A 376 -13.98 12.61 -13.23
CA ILE A 376 -14.23 11.17 -13.15
C ILE A 376 -14.02 10.50 -14.50
N GLY A 377 -14.38 11.17 -15.60
CA GLY A 377 -14.20 10.64 -16.93
C GLY A 377 -14.30 11.71 -18.02
N LEU A 378 -13.40 11.62 -19.00
CA LEU A 378 -13.44 12.37 -20.25
C LEU A 378 -13.28 11.38 -21.40
N PHE A 379 -14.34 11.16 -22.14
CA PHE A 379 -14.37 10.18 -23.22
C PHE A 379 -14.63 10.86 -24.55
N SER A 380 -13.54 11.06 -25.32
CA SER A 380 -13.61 11.71 -26.64
C SER A 380 -13.83 10.68 -27.75
N MET A 381 -14.80 10.91 -28.58
CA MET A 381 -15.21 10.03 -29.68
C MET A 381 -15.29 10.83 -30.98
N GLN A 382 -14.84 10.24 -32.06
CA GLN A 382 -14.97 10.80 -33.43
C GLN A 382 -16.10 10.09 -34.17
N ASP A 383 -16.92 10.84 -34.88
CA ASP A 383 -17.96 10.26 -35.72
C ASP A 383 -17.31 9.48 -36.88
N LYS A 384 -17.80 8.26 -37.15
CA LYS A 384 -17.24 7.40 -38.20
C LYS A 384 -17.59 7.87 -39.63
N THR A 385 -18.66 8.65 -39.75
CA THR A 385 -19.15 9.11 -41.09
C THR A 385 -18.71 10.54 -41.36
N ASP A 386 -18.51 11.36 -40.32
CA ASP A 386 -17.99 12.72 -40.41
C ASP A 386 -16.83 12.87 -39.41
N PRO A 387 -15.57 12.69 -39.85
CA PRO A 387 -14.40 12.80 -38.94
C PRO A 387 -14.24 14.16 -38.28
N CYS A 388 -14.84 15.23 -38.79
CA CYS A 388 -14.82 16.57 -38.21
C CYS A 388 -15.82 16.72 -37.06
N LYS A 389 -16.68 15.74 -36.82
CA LYS A 389 -17.66 15.71 -35.75
C LYS A 389 -17.12 14.93 -34.55
N ILE A 390 -16.92 15.62 -33.45
CA ILE A 390 -16.33 15.08 -32.20
C ILE A 390 -17.40 15.12 -31.10
N TYR A 391 -17.48 14.04 -30.34
CA TYR A 391 -18.29 13.94 -29.12
C TYR A 391 -17.38 13.76 -27.92
N ILE A 392 -17.62 14.49 -26.84
CA ILE A 392 -16.91 14.29 -25.57
C ILE A 392 -17.95 14.05 -24.47
N LEU A 393 -17.96 12.84 -23.91
CA LEU A 393 -18.69 12.57 -22.68
C LEU A 393 -17.82 12.98 -21.49
N GLU A 394 -18.31 13.93 -20.74
CA GLU A 394 -17.63 14.51 -19.57
C GLU A 394 -18.37 14.09 -18.29
N VAL A 395 -17.65 13.58 -17.30
CA VAL A 395 -18.20 13.20 -16.00
C VAL A 395 -17.37 13.84 -14.90
N TYR A 396 -17.99 14.70 -14.11
CA TYR A 396 -17.36 15.38 -12.96
C TYR A 396 -18.00 14.90 -11.67
N ALA A 397 -17.23 14.90 -10.61
CA ALA A 397 -17.66 14.48 -9.27
C ALA A 397 -18.84 15.31 -8.74
N ASP A 398 -18.82 16.61 -9.02
CA ASP A 398 -19.85 17.57 -8.66
C ASP A 398 -19.72 18.86 -9.50
N ARG A 399 -20.54 19.84 -9.20
CA ARG A 399 -20.51 21.15 -9.87
C ARG A 399 -19.24 21.94 -9.58
N GLN A 400 -18.66 21.79 -8.39
CA GLN A 400 -17.43 22.47 -8.03
C GLN A 400 -16.24 21.89 -8.83
N ALA A 401 -16.16 20.58 -8.94
CA ALA A 401 -15.14 19.90 -9.76
C ALA A 401 -15.18 20.35 -11.23
N TYR A 402 -16.38 20.54 -11.78
CA TYR A 402 -16.53 21.12 -13.12
C TYR A 402 -16.02 22.57 -13.19
N GLN A 403 -16.31 23.42 -12.20
CA GLN A 403 -15.81 24.80 -12.17
C GLN A 403 -14.27 24.84 -12.02
N ASP A 404 -13.73 23.97 -11.18
CA ASP A 404 -12.29 23.82 -10.99
C ASP A 404 -11.60 23.45 -12.31
N HIS A 405 -12.16 22.47 -13.05
CA HIS A 405 -11.68 22.08 -14.37
C HIS A 405 -11.60 23.26 -15.34
N LEU A 406 -12.65 24.07 -15.44
CA LEU A 406 -12.67 25.24 -16.31
C LEU A 406 -11.63 26.30 -15.95
N SER A 407 -11.18 26.31 -14.69
CA SER A 407 -10.18 27.26 -14.19
C SER A 407 -8.73 26.83 -14.43
N THR A 408 -8.50 25.56 -14.77
CA THR A 408 -7.14 24.99 -14.92
C THR A 408 -6.38 25.59 -16.09
N ALA A 409 -5.05 25.65 -15.96
CA ALA A 409 -4.18 26.19 -17.00
C ALA A 409 -4.25 25.37 -18.31
N HIS A 410 -4.34 24.05 -18.22
CA HIS A 410 -4.41 23.18 -19.39
C HIS A 410 -5.77 23.26 -20.10
N PHE A 411 -6.88 23.43 -19.37
CA PHE A 411 -8.17 23.68 -20.02
C PHE A 411 -8.21 25.05 -20.72
N LYS A 412 -7.67 26.10 -20.09
CA LYS A 412 -7.55 27.43 -20.71
C LYS A 412 -6.71 27.37 -21.98
N LYS A 413 -5.53 26.70 -21.93
CA LYS A 413 -4.69 26.45 -23.10
C LYS A 413 -5.45 25.75 -24.22
N TYR A 414 -6.20 24.70 -23.90
CA TYR A 414 -7.05 23.99 -24.85
C TYR A 414 -8.09 24.94 -25.45
N LYS A 415 -8.83 25.67 -24.63
CA LYS A 415 -9.92 26.54 -25.09
C LYS A 415 -9.42 27.67 -25.99
N GLU A 416 -8.32 28.30 -25.62
CA GLU A 416 -7.68 29.39 -26.39
C GLU A 416 -7.08 28.84 -27.69
N GLY A 417 -6.36 27.73 -27.62
CA GLY A 417 -5.72 27.10 -28.78
C GLY A 417 -6.71 26.57 -29.82
N THR A 418 -7.91 26.17 -29.42
CA THR A 418 -8.93 25.59 -30.31
C THR A 418 -10.02 26.57 -30.74
N ALA A 419 -10.03 27.80 -30.23
CA ALA A 419 -11.10 28.77 -30.47
C ALA A 419 -11.35 29.07 -31.97
N GLY A 420 -10.30 29.09 -32.81
CA GLY A 420 -10.40 29.27 -34.24
C GLY A 420 -10.62 27.97 -35.05
N MET A 421 -10.63 26.82 -34.40
CA MET A 421 -10.75 25.50 -35.04
C MET A 421 -12.17 24.95 -35.00
N VAL A 422 -13.02 25.48 -34.13
CA VAL A 422 -14.38 24.96 -33.84
C VAL A 422 -15.42 25.78 -34.60
N LYS A 423 -16.16 25.12 -35.51
CA LYS A 423 -17.31 25.68 -36.23
C LYS A 423 -18.50 25.86 -35.30
N SER A 424 -18.78 24.83 -34.51
CA SER A 424 -19.91 24.84 -33.59
C SER A 424 -19.61 23.95 -32.39
N LEU A 425 -20.14 24.37 -31.23
CA LEU A 425 -20.10 23.65 -29.98
C LEU A 425 -21.49 23.62 -29.37
N LYS A 426 -21.99 22.42 -29.08
CA LYS A 426 -23.24 22.24 -28.32
C LYS A 426 -22.92 21.46 -27.07
N LEU A 427 -23.25 22.03 -25.90
CA LEU A 427 -23.12 21.35 -24.61
C LEU A 427 -24.50 20.86 -24.17
N ILE A 428 -24.63 19.60 -23.87
CA ILE A 428 -25.86 18.94 -23.47
C ILE A 428 -25.66 18.44 -22.02
N ASP A 429 -26.33 19.07 -21.07
CA ASP A 429 -26.36 18.57 -19.70
C ASP A 429 -27.28 17.35 -19.65
N THR A 430 -26.81 16.28 -19.03
CA THR A 430 -27.52 15.00 -18.97
C THR A 430 -27.68 14.54 -17.53
N ALA A 431 -28.69 13.73 -17.25
CA ALA A 431 -28.86 13.07 -15.97
C ALA A 431 -28.59 11.56 -16.16
N PRO A 432 -27.77 10.91 -15.32
CA PRO A 432 -27.55 9.48 -15.44
C PRO A 432 -28.82 8.71 -15.10
N MET A 433 -29.29 7.86 -16.03
CA MET A 433 -30.48 7.01 -15.83
C MET A 433 -30.20 5.85 -14.87
N VAL A 434 -28.96 5.41 -14.77
CA VAL A 434 -28.49 4.32 -13.90
C VAL A 434 -27.16 4.76 -13.27
N GLN A 435 -27.06 4.70 -11.95
CA GLN A 435 -25.78 4.88 -11.25
C GLN A 435 -24.98 3.58 -11.29
N ALA A 436 -24.52 3.16 -12.46
CA ALA A 436 -23.50 2.13 -12.55
C ALA A 436 -22.18 2.71 -12.06
N LYS A 437 -21.48 2.03 -11.14
CA LYS A 437 -20.11 2.37 -10.83
C LYS A 437 -19.27 2.13 -12.08
N LEU A 438 -18.93 3.21 -12.78
CA LEU A 438 -17.88 3.18 -13.78
C LEU A 438 -16.56 2.98 -13.01
N SER A 439 -16.12 1.74 -12.85
CA SER A 439 -14.76 1.49 -12.41
C SER A 439 -13.83 1.87 -13.57
N LYS A 440 -12.77 2.62 -13.30
CA LYS A 440 -11.73 2.95 -14.31
C LYS A 440 -11.12 1.69 -14.95
N ALA A 441 -11.28 0.51 -14.35
CA ALA A 441 -10.86 -0.78 -14.88
C ALA A 441 -11.74 -1.30 -16.05
N ALA A 442 -12.95 -0.78 -16.25
CA ALA A 442 -13.87 -1.25 -17.29
C ALA A 442 -13.63 -0.61 -18.67
N ILE A 443 -12.63 0.26 -18.83
CA ILE A 443 -12.38 1.01 -20.08
C ILE A 443 -11.14 0.47 -20.83
N ARG A 444 -10.57 -0.65 -20.40
CA ARG A 444 -9.52 -1.36 -21.16
C ARG A 444 -10.16 -2.49 -21.96
N ASN A 445 -10.64 -2.18 -23.17
CA ASN A 445 -10.74 -3.07 -24.33
C ASN A 445 -10.56 -2.25 -25.60
#